data_a6b62dd47fcdf99cbb82999789f91283
#
_entry.id   a6b62dd47fcdf99cbb82999789f91283
#
_cell.length_a   1.000
_cell.length_b   1.000
_cell.length_c   1.000
_cell.angle_alpha   90.00
_cell.angle_beta   90.00
_cell.angle_gamma   90.00
#
_symmetry.space_group_name_H-M   'P 1'
#
loop_
_entity.id
_entity.type
_entity.pdbx_description
1 polymer ?
#
loop_
_entity_poly.entity_id
_entity_poly.type
_entity_poly.pdbx_seq_one_letter_code
_entity_poly.pdbx_strand_id
1 'polypeptide(L)'
;MVSRPASVAILMVPMAGSFFLILIPTKVCLFISTAIIGVCSGAITSIAVSMTADLFGPKNFGVNHNIVVANIPIGSFVFGYIAAILYDREGGGGGRGLCVGMHCYRTTFIIWGSICTFGTILSFALYIRTRKALFKK
;
A
#
# COMPACT_ATOMS: atom_id res chain seq x y z
N MET A 1 -21.10 -11.24 -9.00
CA MET A 1 -20.70 -10.36 -7.88
C MET A 1 -19.23 -10.59 -7.56
N VAL A 2 -18.42 -9.57 -7.70
CA VAL A 2 -16.98 -9.65 -7.36
C VAL A 2 -16.88 -9.74 -5.83
N SER A 3 -16.21 -10.77 -5.31
CA SER A 3 -16.00 -10.88 -3.87
C SER A 3 -15.11 -9.73 -3.39
N ARG A 4 -15.44 -9.11 -2.26
CA ARG A 4 -14.72 -7.94 -1.73
C ARG A 4 -13.20 -8.14 -1.63
N PRO A 5 -12.68 -9.32 -1.20
CA PRO A 5 -11.23 -9.57 -1.23
C PRO A 5 -10.63 -9.59 -2.64
N ALA A 6 -11.41 -9.93 -3.66
CA ALA A 6 -10.96 -9.84 -5.04
C ALA A 6 -10.76 -8.38 -5.48
N SER A 7 -11.65 -7.48 -5.06
CA SER A 7 -11.52 -6.04 -5.37
C SER A 7 -10.24 -5.45 -4.77
N VAL A 8 -9.89 -5.82 -3.55
CA VAL A 8 -8.63 -5.40 -2.91
C VAL A 8 -7.43 -5.93 -3.70
N ALA A 9 -7.43 -7.22 -4.06
CA ALA A 9 -6.33 -7.81 -4.84
C ALA A 9 -6.15 -7.10 -6.19
N ILE A 10 -7.24 -6.78 -6.89
CA ILE A 10 -7.21 -6.08 -8.19
C ILE A 10 -6.62 -4.66 -8.03
N LEU A 11 -6.94 -3.95 -6.95
CA LEU A 11 -6.42 -2.60 -6.69
C LEU A 11 -4.95 -2.60 -6.25
N MET A 12 -4.48 -3.66 -5.60
CA MET A 12 -3.10 -3.79 -5.17
C MET A 12 -2.13 -3.98 -6.35
N VAL A 13 -2.57 -4.59 -7.45
CA VAL A 13 -1.73 -4.81 -8.65
C VAL A 13 -1.25 -3.49 -9.28
N PRO A 14 -2.13 -2.56 -9.69
CA PRO A 14 -1.69 -1.28 -10.25
C PRO A 14 -0.93 -0.44 -9.24
N MET A 15 -1.26 -0.53 -7.95
CA MET A 15 -0.53 0.17 -6.88
C MET A 15 0.92 -0.33 -6.79
N ALA A 16 1.16 -1.63 -6.78
CA ALA A 16 2.51 -2.21 -6.78
C ALA A 16 3.30 -1.81 -8.05
N GLY A 17 2.67 -1.87 -9.22
CA GLY A 17 3.26 -1.44 -10.48
C GLY A 17 3.65 0.04 -10.49
N SER A 18 2.87 0.90 -9.86
CA SER A 18 3.13 2.34 -9.79
C SER A 18 4.40 2.66 -8.99
N PHE A 19 4.73 1.90 -7.95
CA PHE A 19 6.00 2.09 -7.23
C PHE A 19 7.22 1.79 -8.10
N PHE A 20 7.14 0.81 -9.00
CA PHE A 20 8.20 0.55 -9.96
C PHE A 20 8.22 1.57 -11.10
N LEU A 21 7.06 2.10 -11.48
CA LEU A 21 6.97 3.14 -12.51
C LEU A 21 7.64 4.45 -12.06
N ILE A 22 7.59 4.78 -10.77
CA ILE A 22 8.28 5.97 -10.20
C ILE A 22 9.81 5.88 -10.39
N LEU A 23 10.37 4.69 -10.53
CA LEU A 23 11.82 4.54 -10.78
C LEU A 23 12.28 5.07 -12.16
N ILE A 24 11.34 5.33 -13.06
CA ILE A 24 11.64 5.95 -14.36
C ILE A 24 11.70 7.47 -14.14
N PRO A 25 12.85 8.13 -14.43
CA PRO A 25 13.08 9.55 -14.14
C PRO A 25 12.37 10.48 -15.12
N THR A 26 11.06 10.29 -15.31
CA THR A 26 10.23 11.09 -16.20
C THR A 26 9.13 11.78 -15.40
N LYS A 27 8.96 13.08 -15.58
CA LYS A 27 7.92 13.85 -14.88
C LYS A 27 6.52 13.28 -15.10
N VAL A 28 6.23 12.80 -16.30
CA VAL A 28 4.94 12.21 -16.64
C VAL A 28 4.69 10.92 -15.85
N CYS A 29 5.69 10.03 -15.74
CA CYS A 29 5.59 8.81 -14.97
C CYS A 29 5.34 9.10 -13.49
N LEU A 30 5.97 10.13 -12.95
CA LEU A 30 5.76 10.54 -11.56
C LEU A 30 4.31 10.96 -11.31
N PHE A 31 3.74 11.82 -12.16
CA PHE A 31 2.34 12.25 -12.03
C PHE A 31 1.35 11.10 -12.18
N ILE A 32 1.55 10.24 -13.18
CA ILE A 32 0.67 9.08 -13.40
C ILE A 32 0.74 8.12 -12.20
N SER A 33 1.93 7.80 -11.73
CA SER A 33 2.11 6.89 -10.59
C SER A 33 1.48 7.43 -9.32
N THR A 34 1.66 8.71 -9.03
CA THR A 34 1.07 9.36 -7.86
C THR A 34 -0.45 9.35 -7.93
N ALA A 35 -1.03 9.61 -9.11
CA ALA A 35 -2.47 9.55 -9.32
C ALA A 35 -3.02 8.13 -9.10
N ILE A 36 -2.36 7.10 -9.65
CA ILE A 36 -2.77 5.70 -9.47
C ILE A 36 -2.69 5.29 -8.00
N ILE A 37 -1.60 5.62 -7.31
CA ILE A 37 -1.43 5.32 -5.88
C ILE A 37 -2.54 5.98 -5.07
N GLY A 38 -2.86 7.25 -5.34
CA GLY A 38 -3.91 7.98 -4.64
C GLY A 38 -5.29 7.36 -4.83
N VAL A 39 -5.66 7.04 -6.08
CA VAL A 39 -6.95 6.40 -6.40
C VAL A 39 -7.05 5.00 -5.77
N CYS A 40 -6.02 4.18 -5.92
CA CYS A 40 -6.02 2.83 -5.36
C CYS A 40 -6.06 2.84 -3.82
N SER A 41 -5.31 3.73 -3.19
CA SER A 41 -5.30 3.89 -1.73
C SER A 41 -6.67 4.32 -1.21
N GLY A 42 -7.30 5.32 -1.85
CA GLY A 42 -8.65 5.77 -1.50
C GLY A 42 -9.70 4.67 -1.69
N ALA A 43 -9.62 3.89 -2.77
CA ALA A 43 -10.53 2.78 -3.01
C ALA A 43 -10.35 1.64 -1.98
N ILE A 44 -9.12 1.29 -1.63
CA ILE A 44 -8.81 0.26 -0.62
C ILE A 44 -9.35 0.67 0.74
N THR A 45 -9.17 1.93 1.16
CA THR A 45 -9.71 2.42 2.44
C THR A 45 -11.24 2.38 2.46
N SER A 46 -11.90 2.75 1.37
CA SER A 46 -13.37 2.67 1.26
C SER A 46 -13.89 1.22 1.35
N ILE A 47 -13.19 0.28 0.71
CA ILE A 47 -13.53 -1.14 0.78
C ILE A 47 -13.29 -1.68 2.20
N ALA A 48 -12.21 -1.26 2.87
CA ALA A 48 -11.91 -1.67 4.24
C ALA A 48 -13.03 -1.29 5.23
N VAL A 49 -13.61 -0.09 5.09
CA VAL A 49 -14.78 0.34 5.86
C VAL A 49 -15.95 -0.61 5.67
N SER A 50 -16.29 -0.90 4.41
CA SER A 50 -17.39 -1.80 4.06
C SER A 50 -17.16 -3.23 4.58
N MET A 51 -15.91 -3.73 4.45
CA MET A 51 -15.57 -5.07 4.96
C MET A 51 -15.67 -5.16 6.47
N THR A 52 -15.25 -4.13 7.20
CA THR A 52 -15.35 -4.08 8.66
C THR A 52 -16.83 -4.08 9.10
N ALA A 53 -17.69 -3.34 8.41
CA ALA A 53 -19.12 -3.33 8.69
C ALA A 53 -19.78 -4.70 8.49
N ASP A 54 -19.39 -5.40 7.42
CA ASP A 54 -19.97 -6.72 7.12
C ASP A 54 -19.48 -7.83 8.05
N LEU A 55 -18.19 -7.77 8.44
CA LEU A 55 -17.60 -8.82 9.28
C LEU A 55 -18.04 -8.73 10.74
N PHE A 56 -18.14 -7.52 11.27
CA PHE A 56 -18.38 -7.28 12.70
C PHE A 56 -19.79 -6.77 13.03
N GLY A 57 -20.57 -6.45 12.00
CA GLY A 57 -21.91 -5.92 12.14
C GLY A 57 -21.94 -4.50 12.73
N PRO A 58 -23.12 -3.83 12.69
CA PRO A 58 -23.24 -2.43 13.11
C PRO A 58 -22.97 -2.21 14.61
N LYS A 59 -23.20 -3.22 15.44
CA LYS A 59 -23.05 -3.11 16.90
C LYS A 59 -21.60 -2.95 17.35
N ASN A 60 -20.65 -3.60 16.67
CA ASN A 60 -19.23 -3.60 17.01
C ASN A 60 -18.38 -2.84 15.97
N PHE A 61 -19.01 -2.21 14.99
CA PHE A 61 -18.33 -1.52 13.90
C PHE A 61 -17.37 -0.44 14.39
N GLY A 62 -17.81 0.42 15.33
CA GLY A 62 -17.02 1.57 15.76
C GLY A 62 -15.67 1.18 16.36
N VAL A 63 -15.64 0.19 17.23
CA VAL A 63 -14.40 -0.27 17.88
C VAL A 63 -13.46 -0.91 16.86
N ASN A 64 -13.95 -1.84 16.05
CA ASN A 64 -13.15 -2.56 15.08
C ASN A 64 -12.65 -1.65 13.95
N HIS A 65 -13.50 -0.72 13.49
CA HIS A 65 -13.10 0.25 12.50
C HIS A 65 -11.98 1.18 13.00
N ASN A 66 -12.09 1.66 14.24
CA ASN A 66 -11.05 2.52 14.83
C ASN A 66 -9.71 1.79 14.96
N ILE A 67 -9.70 0.50 15.27
CA ILE A 67 -8.47 -0.32 15.29
C ILE A 67 -7.86 -0.40 13.88
N VAL A 68 -8.68 -0.62 12.85
CA VAL A 68 -8.21 -0.65 11.46
C VAL A 68 -7.64 0.71 11.04
N VAL A 69 -8.31 1.80 11.38
CA VAL A 69 -7.87 3.17 11.05
C VAL A 69 -6.60 3.53 11.83
N ALA A 70 -6.44 3.09 13.07
CA ALA A 70 -5.25 3.35 13.89
C ALA A 70 -3.97 2.74 13.29
N ASN A 71 -4.07 1.72 12.44
CA ASN A 71 -2.90 1.19 11.72
C ASN A 71 -2.34 2.18 10.69
N ILE A 72 -3.13 3.13 10.19
CA ILE A 72 -2.68 4.11 9.17
C ILE A 72 -1.60 5.04 9.75
N PRO A 73 -1.80 5.76 10.87
CA PRO A 73 -0.77 6.61 11.45
C PRO A 73 0.45 5.81 11.94
N ILE A 74 0.25 4.61 12.49
CA ILE A 74 1.35 3.74 12.90
C ILE A 74 2.20 3.35 11.69
N GLY A 75 1.57 2.89 10.62
CA GLY A 75 2.24 2.57 9.37
C GLY A 75 2.98 3.78 8.79
N SER A 76 2.33 4.94 8.72
CA SER A 76 2.92 6.17 8.22
C SER A 76 4.15 6.59 9.02
N PHE A 77 4.10 6.46 10.34
CA PHE A 77 5.24 6.77 11.21
C PHE A 77 6.41 5.80 10.97
N VAL A 78 6.16 4.50 11.00
CA VAL A 78 7.20 3.48 10.81
C VAL A 78 7.85 3.60 9.43
N PHE A 79 7.04 3.65 8.38
CA PHE A 79 7.55 3.72 7.01
C PHE A 79 8.17 5.08 6.69
N GLY A 80 7.64 6.19 7.23
CA GLY A 80 8.22 7.50 7.11
C GLY A 80 9.59 7.59 7.79
N TYR A 81 9.74 6.97 8.97
CA TYR A 81 11.01 6.91 9.69
C TYR A 81 12.06 6.07 8.94
N ILE A 82 11.66 4.92 8.40
CA ILE A 82 12.55 4.09 7.56
C ILE A 82 13.00 4.87 6.32
N ALA A 83 12.07 5.57 5.64
CA ALA A 83 12.40 6.39 4.49
C ALA A 83 13.38 7.51 4.82
N ALA A 84 13.23 8.15 5.99
CA ALA A 84 14.15 9.19 6.45
C ALA A 84 15.56 8.65 6.71
N ILE A 85 15.68 7.47 7.35
CA ILE A 85 16.99 6.82 7.58
C ILE A 85 17.66 6.45 6.26
N LEU A 86 16.91 5.90 5.32
CA LEU A 86 17.43 5.53 4.01
C LEU A 86 17.92 6.76 3.22
N TYR A 87 17.15 7.85 3.28
CA TYR A 87 17.52 9.12 2.67
C TYR A 87 18.83 9.68 3.26
N ASP A 88 18.96 9.64 4.58
CA ASP A 88 20.15 10.15 5.28
C ASP A 88 21.40 9.30 4.96
N ARG A 89 21.25 8.00 4.83
CA ARG A 89 22.33 7.09 4.41
C ARG A 89 22.83 7.36 2.99
N GLU A 90 21.92 7.56 2.05
CA GLU A 90 22.27 7.85 0.65
C GLU A 90 22.84 9.28 0.50
N GLY A 91 22.49 10.21 1.39
CA GLY A 91 23.01 11.58 1.44
C GLY A 91 24.44 11.70 1.99
N GLY A 92 25.10 10.61 2.34
CA GLY A 92 26.52 10.61 2.74
C GLY A 92 26.79 10.87 4.24
N GLY A 93 25.85 10.56 5.14
CA GLY A 93 26.11 10.40 6.60
C GLY A 93 26.75 11.56 7.37
N GLY A 94 26.77 12.75 6.83
CA GLY A 94 27.42 13.91 7.44
C GLY A 94 26.65 15.20 7.22
N GLY A 95 25.71 15.45 8.11
CA GLY A 95 24.91 16.64 8.30
C GLY A 95 25.20 17.84 7.40
N ARG A 96 24.45 18.02 6.33
CA ARG A 96 24.19 19.19 5.48
C ARG A 96 24.14 18.90 3.99
N GLY A 97 24.28 17.68 3.51
CA GLY A 97 24.13 17.34 2.11
C GLY A 97 22.66 17.08 1.77
N LEU A 98 21.96 18.06 1.17
CA LEU A 98 20.71 17.77 0.49
C LEU A 98 21.04 16.75 -0.61
N CYS A 99 20.57 15.52 -0.43
CA CYS A 99 20.65 14.52 -1.48
C CYS A 99 19.69 14.95 -2.60
N VAL A 100 20.23 15.29 -3.77
CA VAL A 100 19.44 15.76 -4.91
C VAL A 100 19.43 14.69 -5.99
N GLY A 101 18.25 14.24 -6.39
CA GLY A 101 18.07 13.34 -7.50
C GLY A 101 17.39 12.02 -7.13
N MET A 102 17.14 11.22 -8.17
CA MET A 102 16.43 9.94 -8.08
C MET A 102 17.18 8.90 -7.22
N HIS A 103 18.48 9.01 -7.13
CA HIS A 103 19.32 8.07 -6.38
C HIS A 103 18.95 7.99 -4.91
N CYS A 104 18.55 9.12 -4.31
CA CYS A 104 18.22 9.24 -2.89
C CYS A 104 16.95 8.48 -2.48
N TYR A 105 16.01 8.34 -3.41
CA TYR A 105 14.70 7.72 -3.15
C TYR A 105 14.55 6.34 -3.80
N ARG A 106 15.49 5.95 -4.66
CA ARG A 106 15.42 4.70 -5.42
C ARG A 106 15.27 3.49 -4.50
N THR A 107 16.09 3.40 -3.48
CA THR A 107 16.08 2.29 -2.50
C THR A 107 14.75 2.25 -1.75
N THR A 108 14.24 3.40 -1.34
CA THR A 108 12.94 3.51 -0.67
C THR A 108 11.81 2.99 -1.54
N PHE A 109 11.72 3.41 -2.81
CA PHE A 109 10.67 2.97 -3.72
C PHE A 109 10.76 1.48 -4.07
N ILE A 110 11.97 0.92 -4.17
CA ILE A 110 12.16 -0.52 -4.37
C ILE A 110 11.63 -1.31 -3.17
N ILE A 111 11.94 -0.89 -1.95
CA ILE A 111 11.46 -1.55 -0.72
C ILE A 111 9.92 -1.50 -0.67
N TRP A 112 9.33 -0.33 -0.92
CA TRP A 112 7.87 -0.16 -0.87
C TRP A 112 7.16 -0.93 -1.97
N GLY A 113 7.71 -0.93 -3.19
CA GLY A 113 7.21 -1.75 -4.28
C GLY A 113 7.26 -3.24 -3.96
N SER A 114 8.33 -3.71 -3.32
CA SER A 114 8.48 -5.10 -2.89
C SER A 114 7.45 -5.48 -1.82
N ILE A 115 7.22 -4.62 -0.83
CA ILE A 115 6.20 -4.82 0.22
C ILE A 115 4.79 -4.86 -0.40
N CYS A 116 4.48 -3.95 -1.33
CA CYS A 116 3.21 -3.95 -2.04
C CYS A 116 3.02 -5.20 -2.90
N THR A 117 4.06 -5.67 -3.57
CA THR A 117 4.03 -6.92 -4.34
C THR A 117 3.77 -8.11 -3.43
N PHE A 118 4.43 -8.19 -2.29
CA PHE A 118 4.17 -9.22 -1.30
C PHE A 118 2.73 -9.18 -0.77
N GLY A 119 2.22 -7.98 -0.46
CA GLY A 119 0.82 -7.78 -0.09
C GLY A 119 -0.17 -8.23 -1.17
N THR A 120 0.16 -7.99 -2.45
CA THR A 120 -0.64 -8.44 -3.59
C THR A 120 -0.70 -9.96 -3.66
N ILE A 121 0.43 -10.64 -3.48
CA ILE A 121 0.50 -12.12 -3.46
C ILE A 121 -0.35 -12.68 -2.32
N LEU A 122 -0.25 -12.12 -1.12
CA LEU A 122 -1.06 -12.54 0.03
C LEU A 122 -2.56 -12.32 -0.21
N SER A 123 -2.94 -11.18 -0.78
CA SER A 123 -4.34 -10.89 -1.12
C SER A 123 -4.88 -11.86 -2.16
N PHE A 124 -4.07 -12.23 -3.14
CA PHE A 124 -4.44 -13.21 -4.15
C PHE A 124 -4.56 -14.62 -3.56
N ALA A 125 -3.65 -15.03 -2.68
CA ALA A 125 -3.71 -16.29 -1.96
C ALA A 125 -4.99 -16.38 -1.09
N LEU A 126 -5.34 -15.30 -0.41
CA LEU A 126 -6.57 -15.20 0.37
C LEU A 126 -7.81 -15.34 -0.52
N TYR A 127 -7.81 -14.68 -1.67
CA TYR A 127 -8.91 -14.78 -2.65
C TYR A 127 -9.12 -16.23 -3.11
N ILE A 128 -8.05 -16.93 -3.50
CA ILE A 128 -8.13 -18.34 -3.94
C ILE A 128 -8.67 -19.22 -2.82
N ARG A 129 -8.19 -19.01 -1.59
CA ARG A 129 -8.61 -19.79 -0.43
C ARG A 129 -10.09 -19.59 -0.11
N THR A 130 -10.55 -18.36 -0.14
CA THR A 130 -11.96 -18.00 0.10
C THR A 130 -12.85 -18.58 -0.99
N ARG A 131 -12.44 -18.51 -2.25
CA ARG A 131 -13.18 -19.07 -3.38
C ARG A 131 -13.31 -20.61 -3.25
N LYS A 132 -12.24 -21.31 -2.89
CA LYS A 132 -12.28 -22.75 -2.65
C LYS A 132 -13.22 -23.14 -1.50
N ALA A 133 -13.27 -22.34 -0.45
CA ALA A 133 -14.19 -22.58 0.68
C ALA A 133 -15.67 -22.42 0.29
N LEU A 134 -15.99 -21.47 -0.61
CA LEU A 134 -17.34 -21.25 -1.11
C LEU A 134 -17.82 -22.36 -2.07
N PHE A 135 -16.92 -22.97 -2.84
CA PHE A 135 -17.26 -24.09 -3.74
C PHE A 135 -17.39 -25.43 -3.02
N LYS A 136 -16.99 -25.52 -1.76
CA LYS A 136 -17.05 -26.75 -0.95
C LYS A 136 -18.33 -26.85 -0.09
N LYS A 137 -19.20 -25.84 -0.17
CA LYS A 137 -20.50 -25.76 0.47
C LYS A 137 -21.63 -25.96 -0.55
#